data_6ce970adb35d00541d215cb9f0d459d9
#
_entry.id   6ce970adb35d00541d215cb9f0d459d9
#
_cell.length_a   1.000
_cell.length_b   1.000
_cell.length_c   1.000
_cell.angle_alpha   90.00
_cell.angle_beta   90.00
_cell.angle_gamma   90.00
#
_symmetry.space_group_name_H-M   'P 1'
#
loop_
_entity.id
_entity.type
_entity.pdbx_description
1 polymer ?
#
loop_
_entity_poly.entity_id
_entity_poly.type
_entity_poly.pdbx_seq_one_letter_code
_entity_poly.pdbx_strand_id
1 'polypeptide(L)'
;MRVFLQSTAVLMVVGSVTLALAMMQAPSPVSANSNAKGRGAELFATSGCVHCHGPAGVGGRNGPDLQLVRNRLNKAQMRLRIHNGGLTMPPFGDSLTSPQIDDLIAYLRAKRKVIVVAAKPSSTASEPIASTPDPN
;
A
#
# COMPACT_ATOMS: atom_id res chain seq x y z
N MET A 1 -43.18 -37.72 -32.29
CA MET A 1 -42.70 -38.08 -30.94
C MET A 1 -41.16 -38.19 -30.84
N ARG A 2 -40.39 -38.49 -31.90
CA ARG A 2 -38.91 -38.59 -31.87
C ARG A 2 -38.17 -37.23 -31.87
N VAL A 3 -38.76 -36.19 -32.42
CA VAL A 3 -38.12 -34.85 -32.54
C VAL A 3 -38.06 -34.13 -31.20
N PHE A 4 -39.03 -34.32 -30.30
CA PHE A 4 -39.04 -33.71 -28.96
C PHE A 4 -37.97 -34.28 -28.01
N LEU A 5 -37.64 -35.59 -28.14
CA LEU A 5 -36.60 -36.19 -27.27
C LEU A 5 -35.18 -35.71 -27.63
N GLN A 6 -34.92 -35.38 -28.90
CA GLN A 6 -33.62 -34.90 -29.31
C GLN A 6 -33.37 -33.45 -28.87
N SER A 7 -34.44 -32.63 -28.80
CA SER A 7 -34.31 -31.23 -28.39
C SER A 7 -33.96 -31.08 -26.89
N THR A 8 -34.51 -31.93 -26.04
CA THR A 8 -34.24 -31.90 -24.59
C THR A 8 -32.83 -32.39 -24.26
N ALA A 9 -32.30 -33.37 -25.00
CA ALA A 9 -30.93 -33.88 -24.79
C ALA A 9 -29.88 -32.84 -25.16
N VAL A 10 -30.07 -32.08 -26.24
CA VAL A 10 -29.17 -31.01 -26.66
C VAL A 10 -29.16 -29.86 -25.64
N LEU A 11 -30.32 -29.47 -25.11
CA LEU A 11 -30.41 -28.42 -24.09
C LEU A 11 -29.69 -28.80 -22.77
N MET A 12 -29.76 -30.07 -22.37
CA MET A 12 -29.10 -30.56 -21.17
C MET A 12 -27.55 -30.57 -21.32
N VAL A 13 -27.04 -30.94 -22.50
CA VAL A 13 -25.62 -30.98 -22.79
C VAL A 13 -25.04 -29.56 -22.87
N VAL A 14 -25.73 -28.64 -23.51
CA VAL A 14 -25.28 -27.23 -23.60
C VAL A 14 -25.29 -26.55 -22.22
N GLY A 15 -26.30 -26.81 -21.40
CA GLY A 15 -26.38 -26.30 -20.04
C GLY A 15 -25.27 -26.81 -19.12
N SER A 16 -24.88 -28.08 -19.27
CA SER A 16 -23.79 -28.67 -18.48
C SER A 16 -22.39 -28.10 -18.86
N VAL A 17 -22.17 -27.85 -20.14
CA VAL A 17 -20.89 -27.29 -20.65
C VAL A 17 -20.75 -25.84 -20.23
N THR A 18 -21.82 -25.03 -20.28
CA THR A 18 -21.74 -23.61 -19.84
C THR A 18 -21.50 -23.47 -18.35
N LEU A 19 -22.10 -24.35 -17.52
CA LEU A 19 -21.86 -24.32 -16.07
C LEU A 19 -20.42 -24.74 -15.73
N ALA A 20 -19.83 -25.69 -16.45
CA ALA A 20 -18.45 -26.13 -16.25
C ALA A 20 -17.41 -25.04 -16.63
N LEU A 21 -17.68 -24.24 -17.67
CA LEU A 21 -16.78 -23.13 -18.06
C LEU A 21 -16.81 -21.96 -17.06
N ALA A 22 -17.93 -21.74 -16.37
CA ALA A 22 -18.05 -20.67 -15.38
C ALA A 22 -17.23 -20.93 -14.10
N MET A 23 -16.89 -22.17 -13.80
CA MET A 23 -16.09 -22.55 -12.62
C MET A 23 -14.56 -22.38 -12.85
N MET A 24 -14.09 -22.10 -14.06
CA MET A 24 -12.66 -22.02 -14.38
C MET A 24 -12.03 -20.63 -14.24
N GLN A 25 -12.81 -19.63 -13.84
CA GLN A 25 -12.32 -18.26 -13.71
C GLN A 25 -12.04 -17.87 -12.26
N ALA A 26 -11.34 -18.72 -11.53
CA ALA A 26 -10.75 -18.29 -10.25
C ALA A 26 -9.67 -17.23 -10.54
N PRO A 27 -9.72 -16.04 -9.90
CA PRO A 27 -8.67 -15.04 -10.12
C PRO A 27 -7.32 -15.60 -9.70
N SER A 28 -6.36 -15.51 -10.60
CA SER A 28 -5.00 -15.99 -10.36
C SER A 28 -4.42 -15.30 -9.12
N PRO A 29 -3.71 -16.00 -8.21
CA PRO A 29 -3.15 -15.42 -6.98
C PRO A 29 -2.19 -14.26 -7.26
N VAL A 30 -1.58 -14.20 -8.43
CA VAL A 30 -0.72 -13.09 -8.88
C VAL A 30 -1.53 -11.80 -9.11
N SER A 31 -2.73 -11.90 -9.68
CA SER A 31 -3.61 -10.74 -9.92
C SER A 31 -4.15 -10.16 -8.61
N ALA A 32 -4.51 -11.01 -7.64
CA ALA A 32 -4.97 -10.58 -6.33
C ALA A 32 -3.88 -9.80 -5.55
N ASN A 33 -2.62 -10.23 -5.65
CA ASN A 33 -1.50 -9.59 -4.94
C ASN A 33 -1.09 -8.24 -5.56
N SER A 34 -1.12 -8.11 -6.90
CA SER A 34 -0.89 -6.82 -7.56
C SER A 34 -1.96 -5.80 -7.23
N ASN A 35 -3.22 -6.24 -7.11
CA ASN A 35 -4.34 -5.40 -6.72
C ASN A 35 -4.22 -4.94 -5.25
N ALA A 36 -3.85 -5.82 -4.32
CA ALA A 36 -3.61 -5.48 -2.91
C ALA A 36 -2.50 -4.42 -2.77
N LYS A 37 -1.40 -4.55 -3.52
CA LYS A 37 -0.34 -3.54 -3.55
C LYS A 37 -0.84 -2.18 -4.05
N GLY A 38 -1.68 -2.15 -5.09
CA GLY A 38 -2.26 -0.91 -5.63
C GLY A 38 -3.16 -0.23 -4.60
N ARG A 39 -4.10 -0.97 -4.00
CA ARG A 39 -4.96 -0.44 -2.93
C ARG A 39 -4.16 0.05 -1.72
N GLY A 40 -3.11 -0.68 -1.34
CA GLY A 40 -2.24 -0.26 -0.25
C GLY A 40 -1.46 1.01 -0.56
N ALA A 41 -1.06 1.25 -1.81
CA ALA A 41 -0.42 2.50 -2.24
C ALA A 41 -1.40 3.68 -2.14
N GLU A 42 -2.65 3.48 -2.55
CA GLU A 42 -3.71 4.48 -2.43
C GLU A 42 -4.02 4.79 -0.97
N LEU A 43 -4.21 3.77 -0.13
CA LEU A 43 -4.41 3.96 1.31
C LEU A 43 -3.25 4.71 1.95
N PHE A 44 -2.01 4.40 1.58
CA PHE A 44 -0.84 5.11 2.09
C PHE A 44 -0.88 6.59 1.77
N ALA A 45 -1.33 6.96 0.56
CA ALA A 45 -1.45 8.35 0.14
C ALA A 45 -2.61 9.08 0.82
N THR A 46 -3.76 8.41 1.00
CA THR A 46 -5.02 9.04 1.45
C THR A 46 -5.24 8.99 2.97
N SER A 47 -4.65 8.03 3.68
CA SER A 47 -4.82 7.89 5.13
C SER A 47 -3.80 8.68 5.97
N GLY A 48 -3.10 9.65 5.38
CA GLY A 48 -2.20 10.55 6.08
C GLY A 48 -0.78 10.03 6.34
N CYS A 49 -0.44 8.79 5.93
CA CYS A 49 0.88 8.21 6.13
C CYS A 49 2.00 9.06 5.52
N VAL A 50 1.72 9.70 4.38
CA VAL A 50 2.67 10.54 3.63
C VAL A 50 3.15 11.76 4.41
N HIS A 51 2.34 12.29 5.34
CA HIS A 51 2.70 13.47 6.12
C HIS A 51 3.92 13.24 7.02
N CYS A 52 4.05 12.02 7.54
CA CYS A 52 5.17 11.66 8.42
C CYS A 52 6.26 10.91 7.66
N HIS A 53 5.88 9.95 6.79
CA HIS A 53 6.82 9.06 6.11
C HIS A 53 7.28 9.54 4.73
N GLY A 54 6.72 10.65 4.24
CA GLY A 54 7.00 11.20 2.92
C GLY A 54 6.32 10.45 1.77
N PRO A 55 6.38 11.02 0.56
CA PRO A 55 5.80 10.41 -0.64
C PRO A 55 6.35 9.00 -0.86
N ALA A 56 5.45 8.03 -1.08
CA ALA A 56 5.80 6.62 -1.21
C ALA A 56 6.62 6.05 -0.02
N GLY A 57 6.58 6.68 1.16
CA GLY A 57 7.32 6.27 2.33
C GLY A 57 8.80 6.64 2.31
N VAL A 58 9.17 7.71 1.62
CA VAL A 58 10.56 8.17 1.42
C VAL A 58 10.70 9.63 1.79
N GLY A 59 11.74 9.96 2.54
CA GLY A 59 12.14 11.34 2.84
C GLY A 59 11.20 12.08 3.79
N GLY A 60 10.40 11.39 4.59
CA GLY A 60 9.57 11.99 5.63
C GLY A 60 10.44 12.55 6.77
N ARG A 61 9.99 13.67 7.35
CA ARG A 61 10.70 14.33 8.46
C ARG A 61 10.24 13.84 9.84
N ASN A 62 8.98 13.46 9.95
CA ASN A 62 8.32 13.14 11.22
C ASN A 62 8.20 11.63 11.47
N GLY A 63 8.60 10.81 10.51
CA GLY A 63 8.58 9.35 10.59
C GLY A 63 9.78 8.72 9.88
N PRO A 64 10.11 7.48 10.23
CA PRO A 64 11.22 6.77 9.60
C PRO A 64 10.96 6.50 8.12
N ASP A 65 12.04 6.40 7.33
CA ASP A 65 12.01 5.92 5.97
C ASP A 65 11.50 4.47 5.89
N LEU A 66 10.59 4.22 4.97
CA LEU A 66 9.92 2.92 4.81
C LEU A 66 10.36 2.15 3.55
N GLN A 67 11.37 2.61 2.81
CA GLN A 67 11.82 1.93 1.58
C GLN A 67 12.23 0.48 1.83
N LEU A 68 12.96 0.25 2.91
CA LEU A 68 13.48 -1.06 3.30
C LEU A 68 12.79 -1.63 4.55
N VAL A 69 11.60 -1.15 4.89
CA VAL A 69 10.88 -1.58 6.10
C VAL A 69 10.64 -3.10 6.13
N ARG A 70 10.48 -3.75 4.97
CA ARG A 70 10.34 -5.22 4.85
C ARG A 70 11.53 -6.00 5.37
N ASN A 71 12.72 -5.40 5.42
CA ASN A 71 13.94 -6.01 5.93
C ASN A 71 14.07 -5.87 7.45
N ARG A 72 13.35 -4.92 8.04
CA ARG A 72 13.37 -4.60 9.48
C ARG A 72 12.19 -5.18 10.23
N LEU A 73 11.02 -5.26 9.58
CA LEU A 73 9.79 -5.72 10.20
C LEU A 73 9.14 -6.84 9.37
N ASN A 74 8.68 -7.88 10.05
CA ASN A 74 7.82 -8.90 9.44
C ASN A 74 6.36 -8.41 9.33
N LYS A 75 5.48 -9.21 8.70
CA LYS A 75 4.06 -8.84 8.50
C LYS A 75 3.33 -8.57 9.82
N ALA A 76 3.52 -9.42 10.82
CA ALA A 76 2.84 -9.29 12.11
C ALA A 76 3.28 -8.03 12.86
N GLN A 77 4.57 -7.72 12.83
CA GLN A 77 5.12 -6.50 13.42
C GLN A 77 4.62 -5.24 12.72
N MET A 78 4.52 -5.25 11.38
CA MET A 78 3.93 -4.14 10.62
C MET A 78 2.47 -3.96 10.99
N ARG A 79 1.69 -5.06 11.07
CA ARG A 79 0.28 -5.01 11.46
C ARG A 79 0.12 -4.36 12.84
N LEU A 80 0.85 -4.84 13.84
CA LEU A 80 0.80 -4.27 15.18
C LEU A 80 1.17 -2.79 15.20
N ARG A 81 2.22 -2.40 14.45
CA ARG A 81 2.64 -1.00 14.37
C ARG A 81 1.59 -0.11 13.71
N ILE A 82 0.95 -0.54 12.65
CA ILE A 82 -0.10 0.23 11.98
C ILE A 82 -1.35 0.28 12.87
N HIS A 83 -1.76 -0.86 13.40
CA HIS A 83 -2.98 -0.94 14.21
C HIS A 83 -2.87 -0.13 15.51
N ASN A 84 -1.81 -0.34 16.29
CA ASN A 84 -1.65 0.23 17.62
C ASN A 84 -0.90 1.58 17.62
N GLY A 85 -0.28 1.95 16.50
CA GLY A 85 0.59 3.12 16.45
C GLY A 85 1.93 2.92 17.15
N GLY A 86 2.53 3.99 17.59
CA GLY A 86 3.80 4.02 18.31
C GLY A 86 4.03 5.38 18.96
N LEU A 87 5.23 5.65 19.43
CA LEU A 87 5.55 6.87 20.21
C LEU A 87 5.07 8.17 19.53
N THR A 88 5.28 8.28 18.22
CA THR A 88 4.86 9.45 17.42
C THR A 88 3.92 9.08 16.26
N MET A 89 3.64 7.81 16.07
CA MET A 89 2.76 7.31 15.02
C MET A 89 1.36 7.07 15.62
N PRO A 90 0.30 7.71 15.11
CA PRO A 90 -1.05 7.47 15.60
C PRO A 90 -1.52 6.03 15.34
N PRO A 91 -2.44 5.50 16.14
CA PRO A 91 -3.08 4.21 15.88
C PRO A 91 -4.07 4.34 14.71
N PHE A 92 -4.11 3.33 13.86
CA PHE A 92 -5.04 3.26 12.72
C PHE A 92 -6.04 2.09 12.85
N GLY A 93 -6.02 1.35 13.97
CA GLY A 93 -6.88 0.19 14.18
C GLY A 93 -8.37 0.50 14.15
N ASP A 94 -8.76 1.70 14.57
CA ASP A 94 -10.16 2.14 14.58
C ASP A 94 -10.59 2.81 13.27
N SER A 95 -9.63 3.27 12.45
CA SER A 95 -9.90 3.99 11.20
C SER A 95 -9.70 3.12 9.94
N LEU A 96 -8.95 2.04 10.04
CA LEU A 96 -8.69 1.11 8.95
C LEU A 96 -9.15 -0.31 9.31
N THR A 97 -9.85 -0.94 8.38
CA THR A 97 -10.23 -2.36 8.52
C THR A 97 -9.01 -3.28 8.41
N SER A 98 -9.11 -4.49 8.97
CA SER A 98 -8.02 -5.49 8.85
C SER A 98 -7.60 -5.77 7.40
N PRO A 99 -8.50 -5.91 6.40
CA PRO A 99 -8.10 -6.03 5.01
C PRO A 99 -7.35 -4.81 4.47
N GLN A 100 -7.72 -3.60 4.85
CA GLN A 100 -7.00 -2.37 4.45
C GLN A 100 -5.58 -2.32 5.04
N ILE A 101 -5.41 -2.76 6.28
CA ILE A 101 -4.08 -2.91 6.89
C ILE A 101 -3.26 -3.96 6.13
N ASP A 102 -3.88 -5.07 5.67
CA ASP A 102 -3.20 -6.07 4.85
C ASP A 102 -2.77 -5.51 3.50
N ASP A 103 -3.58 -4.70 2.86
CA ASP A 103 -3.23 -4.00 1.62
C ASP A 103 -2.05 -3.04 1.81
N LEU A 104 -2.04 -2.26 2.90
CA LEU A 104 -0.89 -1.42 3.28
C LEU A 104 0.39 -2.25 3.48
N ILE A 105 0.28 -3.38 4.17
CA ILE A 105 1.42 -4.29 4.38
C ILE A 105 1.91 -4.87 3.04
N ALA A 106 1.01 -5.24 2.13
CA ALA A 106 1.37 -5.72 0.80
C ALA A 106 2.15 -4.65 0.01
N TYR A 107 1.72 -3.39 0.08
CA TYR A 107 2.42 -2.25 -0.51
C TYR A 107 3.80 -2.04 0.12
N LEU A 108 3.89 -1.96 1.44
CA LEU A 108 5.13 -1.69 2.17
C LEU A 108 6.17 -2.81 2.00
N ARG A 109 5.73 -4.06 1.81
CA ARG A 109 6.59 -5.22 1.58
C ARG A 109 6.96 -5.46 0.13
N ALA A 110 6.30 -4.80 -0.81
CA ALA A 110 6.62 -4.94 -2.23
C ALA A 110 8.07 -4.52 -2.51
N LYS A 111 8.73 -5.19 -3.46
CA LYS A 111 10.01 -4.72 -4.01
C LYS A 111 9.75 -3.40 -4.74
N ARG A 112 10.25 -2.30 -4.20
CA ARG A 112 10.15 -0.97 -4.78
C ARG A 112 11.55 -0.52 -5.20
N LYS A 113 11.64 0.27 -6.28
CA LYS A 113 12.89 0.93 -6.65
C LYS A 113 13.28 1.88 -5.50
N VAL A 114 14.50 1.75 -5.00
CA VAL A 114 15.03 2.67 -3.99
C VAL A 114 15.21 4.04 -4.65
N ILE A 115 14.56 5.05 -4.09
CA ILE A 115 14.72 6.43 -4.50
C ILE A 115 15.72 7.05 -3.52
N VAL A 116 16.91 7.40 -4.00
CA VAL A 116 17.86 8.19 -3.24
C VAL A 116 17.41 9.64 -3.36
N VAL A 117 16.74 10.15 -2.32
CA VAL A 117 16.46 11.58 -2.22
C VAL A 117 17.78 12.21 -1.78
N ALA A 118 18.46 12.91 -2.70
CA ALA A 118 19.60 13.72 -2.33
C ALA A 118 19.14 14.72 -1.26
N ALA A 119 19.71 14.64 -0.07
CA ALA A 119 19.47 15.63 0.96
C ALA A 119 19.91 16.98 0.37
N LYS A 120 18.91 17.87 0.15
CA LYS A 120 19.20 19.26 -0.21
C LYS A 120 20.05 19.79 0.94
N PRO A 121 21.29 20.25 0.69
CA PRO A 121 22.07 20.87 1.74
C PRO A 121 21.25 22.06 2.26
N SER A 122 20.90 22.02 3.54
CA SER A 122 20.37 23.17 4.24
C SER A 122 21.50 24.21 4.22
N SER A 123 21.39 25.15 3.31
CA SER A 123 22.20 26.36 3.36
C SER A 123 21.74 27.16 4.57
N THR A 124 22.29 26.83 5.74
CA THR A 124 22.36 27.76 6.84
C THR A 124 23.47 28.72 6.43
N ALA A 125 23.15 29.68 5.58
CA ALA A 125 23.93 30.90 5.47
C ALA A 125 23.73 31.61 6.79
N SER A 126 24.70 31.45 7.68
CA SER A 126 24.93 32.37 8.80
C SER A 126 25.23 33.70 8.15
N GLU A 127 24.25 34.60 8.10
CA GLU A 127 24.51 36.00 7.87
C GLU A 127 25.40 36.52 9.03
N PRO A 128 26.55 37.13 8.76
CA PRO A 128 27.28 37.78 9.81
C PRO A 128 26.48 38.99 10.27
N ILE A 129 26.14 39.01 11.54
CA ILE A 129 25.57 40.19 12.21
C ILE A 129 26.58 41.31 12.08
N ALA A 130 26.33 42.25 11.18
CA ALA A 130 27.06 43.50 11.12
C ALA A 130 26.78 44.27 12.42
N SER A 131 27.78 44.32 13.27
CA SER A 131 27.81 45.20 14.43
C SER A 131 27.78 46.63 13.95
N THR A 132 26.67 47.33 14.13
CA THR A 132 26.58 48.78 14.05
C THR A 132 27.41 49.39 15.18
N PRO A 133 28.33 50.31 14.92
CA PRO A 133 28.96 51.06 15.97
C PRO A 133 27.95 52.06 16.53
N ASP A 134 27.89 52.11 17.86
CA ASP A 134 27.14 53.07 18.67
C ASP A 134 27.79 54.46 18.53
N PRO A 135 27.03 55.51 18.15
CA PRO A 135 27.53 56.88 18.22
C PRO A 135 27.21 57.48 19.59
N ASN A 136 28.21 57.62 20.41
CA ASN A 136 28.09 58.56 21.54
C ASN A 136 28.23 59.91 21.19
#